data_ff27187a96e26dea1fea8f3eedaecbb8
#
_entry.id   ff27187a96e26dea1fea8f3eedaecbb8
#
_cell.length_a   1.000
_cell.length_b   1.000
_cell.length_c   1.000
_cell.angle_alpha   90.00
_cell.angle_beta   90.00
_cell.angle_gamma   90.00
#
_symmetry.space_group_name_H-M   'P 1'
#
loop_
_entity.id
_entity.type
_entity.pdbx_description
1 polymer ?
#
loop_
_entity_poly.entity_id
_entity_poly.type
_entity_poly.pdbx_seq_one_letter_code
_entity_poly.pdbx_strand_id
1 'polypeptide(L)'
;METVRKEILPGVWLTALENDKFKTGCLSISLLTQLDRETAAMNALIPYVLRRGSRNHTDMQALATELDGLYGSYIEPVVRKIGEIQCIGFLASFADDKYLPDGSGVFESIANLCGEILLAPCTKGGLLLPEYVDSEKEKLLDSIKSRLNDKRSWALQRLIEQMCCYEPFAVSRLGTEDTAENIYYQKLTKHYRSLIMTCPIEIFYCGSLGADAVAEKLLSLIHISEPTRHLRIS
;
A
#
# COMPACT_ATOMS: atom_id res chain seq x y z
N MET A 1 18.45 17.91 8.59
CA MET A 1 17.27 17.05 8.49
C MET A 1 16.08 17.96 8.30
N GLU A 2 15.60 18.06 7.10
CA GLU A 2 14.48 18.96 6.73
C GLU A 2 13.28 18.08 6.36
N THR A 3 12.11 18.43 6.87
CA THR A 3 10.87 17.73 6.56
C THR A 3 9.96 18.68 5.82
N VAL A 4 9.59 18.32 4.60
CA VAL A 4 8.69 19.12 3.76
C VAL A 4 7.43 18.30 3.48
N ARG A 5 6.24 18.91 3.72
CA ARG A 5 4.96 18.31 3.33
C ARG A 5 4.27 19.22 2.33
N LYS A 6 3.89 18.66 1.17
CA LYS A 6 3.18 19.37 0.11
C LYS A 6 2.16 18.49 -0.59
N GLU A 7 1.10 19.10 -1.09
CA GLU A 7 0.16 18.45 -2.00
C GLU A 7 0.76 18.45 -3.41
N ILE A 8 0.94 17.28 -4.01
CA ILE A 8 1.53 17.14 -5.35
C ILE A 8 0.48 16.95 -6.44
N LEU A 9 -0.69 16.43 -6.07
CA LEU A 9 -1.91 16.35 -6.88
C LEU A 9 -3.12 16.46 -5.95
N PRO A 10 -4.31 16.82 -6.43
CA PRO A 10 -5.52 16.86 -5.60
C PRO A 10 -5.73 15.57 -4.82
N GLY A 11 -5.68 15.66 -3.48
CA GLY A 11 -5.80 14.51 -2.57
C GLY A 11 -4.58 13.59 -2.51
N VAL A 12 -3.42 13.98 -3.08
CA VAL A 12 -2.15 13.24 -2.98
C VAL A 12 -1.10 14.12 -2.28
N TRP A 13 -0.70 13.71 -1.11
CA TRP A 13 0.24 14.42 -0.26
C TRP A 13 1.59 13.72 -0.24
N LEU A 14 2.65 14.47 -0.39
CA LEU A 14 4.04 14.01 -0.21
C LEU A 14 4.61 14.63 1.08
N THR A 15 5.09 13.76 1.96
CA THR A 15 5.96 14.14 3.07
C THR A 15 7.36 13.61 2.78
N ALA A 16 8.30 14.49 2.48
CA ALA A 16 9.67 14.14 2.22
C ALA A 16 10.56 14.54 3.40
N LEU A 17 11.36 13.59 3.85
CA LEU A 17 12.38 13.75 4.87
C LEU A 17 13.75 13.59 4.23
N GLU A 18 14.42 14.71 3.94
CA GLU A 18 15.78 14.69 3.42
C GLU A 18 16.78 14.31 4.51
N ASN A 19 17.47 13.20 4.29
CA ASN A 19 18.42 12.66 5.26
C ASN A 19 19.49 11.81 4.55
N ASP A 20 20.74 12.15 4.78
CA ASP A 20 21.92 11.49 4.21
C ASP A 20 22.68 10.60 5.22
N LYS A 21 22.13 10.38 6.42
CA LYS A 21 22.76 9.53 7.44
C LYS A 21 22.67 8.03 7.13
N PHE A 22 21.66 7.63 6.35
CA PHE A 22 21.41 6.24 6.03
C PHE A 22 21.79 5.94 4.58
N LYS A 23 22.29 4.75 4.34
CA LYS A 23 22.63 4.28 2.98
C LYS A 23 21.41 3.70 2.25
N THR A 24 20.28 3.62 2.94
CA THR A 24 19.02 3.12 2.40
C THR A 24 17.96 4.19 2.45
N GLY A 25 17.18 4.28 1.38
CA GLY A 25 15.97 5.09 1.32
C GLY A 25 14.72 4.28 1.67
N CYS A 26 13.65 5.00 1.93
CA CYS A 26 12.33 4.44 2.21
C CYS A 26 11.26 5.23 1.45
N LEU A 27 10.35 4.52 0.81
CA LEU A 27 9.15 5.07 0.17
C LEU A 27 7.93 4.34 0.70
N SER A 28 6.97 5.07 1.29
CA SER A 28 5.68 4.51 1.68
C SER A 28 4.57 5.19 0.90
N ILE A 29 3.68 4.41 0.31
CA ILE A 29 2.47 4.89 -0.38
C ILE A 29 1.28 4.29 0.35
N SER A 30 0.42 5.14 0.91
CA SER A 30 -0.71 4.72 1.73
C SER A 30 -2.01 5.39 1.28
N LEU A 31 -3.03 4.60 1.02
CA LEU A 31 -4.41 5.05 0.89
C LEU A 31 -5.01 5.15 2.30
N LEU A 32 -5.65 6.27 2.58
CA LEU A 32 -6.29 6.52 3.87
C LEU A 32 -7.80 6.33 3.75
N THR A 33 -8.35 5.44 4.55
CA THR A 33 -9.79 5.20 4.59
C THR A 33 -10.28 5.14 6.03
N GLN A 34 -11.51 5.56 6.27
CA GLN A 34 -12.10 5.42 7.58
C GLN A 34 -12.27 3.93 7.93
N LEU A 35 -12.00 3.57 9.18
CA LEU A 35 -12.25 2.22 9.68
C LEU A 35 -13.76 1.94 9.66
N ASP A 36 -14.14 0.90 8.96
CA ASP A 36 -15.51 0.44 8.86
C ASP A 36 -15.56 -1.09 8.96
N ARG A 37 -16.58 -1.62 9.67
CA ARG A 37 -16.71 -3.06 9.95
C ARG A 37 -16.87 -3.90 8.69
N GLU A 38 -17.56 -3.37 7.69
CA GLU A 38 -17.88 -4.10 6.46
C GLU A 38 -16.71 -4.10 5.47
N THR A 39 -15.89 -3.04 5.50
CA THR A 39 -14.83 -2.84 4.50
C THR A 39 -13.43 -3.16 5.00
N ALA A 40 -13.21 -3.19 6.32
CA ALA A 40 -11.87 -3.37 6.91
C ALA A 40 -11.14 -4.62 6.41
N ALA A 41 -11.83 -5.76 6.24
CA ALA A 41 -11.23 -6.98 5.71
C ALA A 41 -10.87 -6.86 4.22
N MET A 42 -11.73 -6.22 3.41
CA MET A 42 -11.43 -5.96 1.99
C MET A 42 -10.24 -5.02 1.85
N ASN A 43 -10.21 -3.94 2.64
CA ASN A 43 -9.09 -3.00 2.68
C ASN A 43 -7.78 -3.71 3.05
N ALA A 44 -7.81 -4.57 4.07
CA ALA A 44 -6.64 -5.33 4.49
C ALA A 44 -6.14 -6.31 3.42
N LEU A 45 -7.03 -6.89 2.64
CA LEU A 45 -6.69 -7.88 1.61
C LEU A 45 -6.05 -7.25 0.37
N ILE A 46 -6.48 -6.04 -0.02
CA ILE A 46 -6.06 -5.38 -1.26
C ILE A 46 -4.53 -5.34 -1.44
N PRO A 47 -3.72 -4.80 -0.51
CA PRO A 47 -2.28 -4.70 -0.73
C PRO A 47 -1.59 -6.05 -0.97
N TYR A 48 -2.06 -7.11 -0.31
CA TYR A 48 -1.50 -8.45 -0.49
C TYR A 48 -1.83 -9.04 -1.86
N VAL A 49 -3.07 -8.85 -2.34
CA VAL A 49 -3.48 -9.29 -3.68
C VAL A 49 -2.72 -8.52 -4.76
N LEU A 50 -2.60 -7.20 -4.64
CA LEU A 50 -1.87 -6.38 -5.61
C LEU A 50 -0.39 -6.76 -5.68
N ARG A 51 0.24 -7.12 -4.55
CA ARG A 51 1.65 -7.54 -4.48
C ARG A 51 1.93 -8.87 -5.17
N ARG A 52 0.89 -9.64 -5.55
CA ARG A 52 1.03 -10.92 -6.25
C ARG A 52 1.51 -10.78 -7.68
N GLY A 53 1.25 -9.64 -8.33
CA GLY A 53 1.68 -9.36 -9.69
C GLY A 53 1.08 -8.09 -10.25
N SER A 54 1.76 -7.54 -11.23
CA SER A 54 1.37 -6.34 -11.97
C SER A 54 1.25 -6.63 -13.46
N ARG A 55 0.93 -5.63 -14.26
CA ARG A 55 0.78 -5.78 -15.71
C ARG A 55 2.06 -6.29 -16.38
N ASN A 56 3.23 -5.76 -15.97
CA ASN A 56 4.51 -6.10 -16.58
C ASN A 56 5.22 -7.24 -15.82
N HIS A 57 4.88 -7.44 -14.55
CA HIS A 57 5.43 -8.48 -13.67
C HIS A 57 4.29 -9.37 -13.21
N THR A 58 3.97 -10.38 -14.02
CA THR A 58 2.72 -11.17 -13.89
C THR A 58 2.66 -12.05 -12.65
N ASP A 59 3.78 -12.27 -11.97
CA ASP A 59 3.87 -13.11 -10.78
C ASP A 59 4.90 -12.59 -9.77
N MET A 60 4.90 -13.20 -8.58
CA MET A 60 5.82 -12.83 -7.49
C MET A 60 7.29 -13.09 -7.82
N GLN A 61 7.59 -14.06 -8.69
CA GLN A 61 8.96 -14.39 -9.06
C GLN A 61 9.54 -13.30 -9.96
N ALA A 62 8.77 -12.82 -10.93
CA ALA A 62 9.16 -11.71 -11.79
C ALA A 62 9.41 -10.43 -10.98
N LEU A 63 8.50 -10.11 -10.03
CA LEU A 63 8.68 -9.00 -9.11
C LEU A 63 9.92 -9.15 -8.20
N ALA A 64 10.18 -10.35 -7.69
CA ALA A 64 11.35 -10.61 -6.86
C ALA A 64 12.64 -10.45 -7.66
N THR A 65 12.69 -10.97 -8.89
CA THR A 65 13.85 -10.84 -9.78
C THR A 65 14.17 -9.39 -10.10
N GLU A 66 13.14 -8.57 -10.36
CA GLU A 66 13.31 -7.12 -10.58
C GLU A 66 13.87 -6.43 -9.32
N LEU A 67 13.31 -6.72 -8.15
CA LEU A 67 13.77 -6.16 -6.88
C LEU A 67 15.19 -6.59 -6.51
N ASP A 68 15.58 -7.82 -6.81
CA ASP A 68 16.95 -8.32 -6.64
C ASP A 68 17.92 -7.57 -7.56
N GLY A 69 17.52 -7.29 -8.80
CA GLY A 69 18.26 -6.44 -9.74
C GLY A 69 18.42 -4.99 -9.26
N LEU A 70 17.53 -4.51 -8.39
CA LEU A 70 17.58 -3.20 -7.74
C LEU A 70 18.31 -3.27 -6.37
N TYR A 71 19.44 -3.92 -6.32
CA TYR A 71 20.31 -4.05 -5.13
C TYR A 71 19.61 -4.69 -3.92
N GLY A 72 18.73 -5.66 -4.15
CA GLY A 72 18.00 -6.34 -3.09
C GLY A 72 16.96 -5.44 -2.39
N SER A 73 16.38 -4.51 -3.14
CA SER A 73 15.27 -3.69 -2.67
C SER A 73 14.05 -4.56 -2.35
N TYR A 74 13.15 -4.06 -1.51
CA TYR A 74 11.91 -4.77 -1.23
C TYR A 74 10.71 -3.84 -1.19
N ILE A 75 9.54 -4.39 -1.51
CA ILE A 75 8.23 -3.73 -1.43
C ILE A 75 7.31 -4.65 -0.63
N GLU A 76 6.82 -4.16 0.52
CA GLU A 76 5.96 -4.93 1.41
C GLU A 76 4.56 -4.32 1.51
N PRO A 77 3.50 -5.15 1.54
CA PRO A 77 2.16 -4.69 1.85
C PRO A 77 2.09 -4.14 3.27
N VAL A 78 1.40 -3.03 3.44
CA VAL A 78 1.19 -2.40 4.75
C VAL A 78 -0.29 -2.25 5.03
N VAL A 79 -0.71 -2.72 6.21
CA VAL A 79 -2.05 -2.50 6.78
C VAL A 79 -1.88 -2.01 8.20
N ARG A 80 -2.18 -0.73 8.42
CA ARG A 80 -2.05 -0.08 9.73
C ARG A 80 -3.37 0.54 10.15
N LYS A 81 -3.51 0.77 11.44
CA LYS A 81 -4.59 1.52 12.05
C LYS A 81 -4.00 2.68 12.84
N ILE A 82 -4.45 3.89 12.54
CA ILE A 82 -4.04 5.12 13.22
C ILE A 82 -5.32 5.84 13.63
N GLY A 83 -5.66 5.76 14.92
CA GLY A 83 -6.96 6.23 15.40
C GLY A 83 -8.10 5.47 14.69
N GLU A 84 -8.99 6.21 14.06
CA GLU A 84 -10.13 5.68 13.31
C GLU A 84 -9.84 5.52 11.80
N ILE A 85 -8.59 5.71 11.39
CA ILE A 85 -8.17 5.59 9.99
C ILE A 85 -7.44 4.26 9.79
N GLN A 86 -7.82 3.56 8.74
CA GLN A 86 -7.09 2.42 8.21
C GLN A 86 -6.19 2.90 7.07
N CYS A 87 -4.88 2.66 7.20
CA CYS A 87 -3.87 2.98 6.20
C CYS A 87 -3.46 1.69 5.50
N ILE A 88 -3.66 1.62 4.20
CA ILE A 88 -3.35 0.45 3.38
C ILE A 88 -2.47 0.86 2.21
N GLY A 89 -1.50 0.03 1.86
CA GLY A 89 -0.60 0.33 0.75
C GLY A 89 0.69 -0.44 0.81
N PHE A 90 1.80 0.23 0.49
CA PHE A 90 3.11 -0.39 0.37
C PHE A 90 4.19 0.42 1.09
N LEU A 91 5.17 -0.30 1.60
CA LEU A 91 6.42 0.22 2.11
C LEU A 91 7.55 -0.39 1.27
N ALA A 92 8.33 0.46 0.61
CA ALA A 92 9.53 0.07 -0.09
C ALA A 92 10.77 0.54 0.68
N SER A 93 11.81 -0.29 0.69
CA SER A 93 13.15 0.10 1.10
C SER A 93 14.14 -0.28 0.00
N PHE A 94 15.10 0.59 -0.23
CA PHE A 94 16.03 0.49 -1.35
C PHE A 94 17.38 1.10 -0.99
N ALA A 95 18.43 0.73 -1.73
CA ALA A 95 19.73 1.38 -1.63
C ALA A 95 19.63 2.80 -2.19
N ASP A 96 20.10 3.80 -1.46
CA ASP A 96 20.06 5.19 -1.89
C ASP A 96 21.09 5.43 -3.01
N ASP A 97 20.63 6.01 -4.14
CA ASP A 97 21.44 6.25 -5.35
C ASP A 97 22.75 6.99 -5.08
N LYS A 98 22.79 7.84 -4.06
CA LYS A 98 24.00 8.57 -3.65
C LYS A 98 25.17 7.65 -3.30
N TYR A 99 24.89 6.43 -2.86
CA TYR A 99 25.90 5.47 -2.38
C TYR A 99 26.18 4.33 -3.36
N LEU A 100 25.54 4.38 -4.53
CA LEU A 100 25.74 3.38 -5.58
C LEU A 100 26.81 3.85 -6.58
N PRO A 101 27.59 2.91 -7.16
CA PRO A 101 28.72 3.26 -8.02
C PRO A 101 28.36 4.00 -9.31
N ASP A 102 27.15 3.78 -9.82
CA ASP A 102 26.69 4.22 -11.14
C ASP A 102 25.54 5.24 -11.10
N GLY A 103 25.06 5.62 -9.90
CA GLY A 103 23.91 6.52 -9.78
C GLY A 103 22.66 5.99 -10.47
N SER A 104 22.37 4.73 -10.30
CA SER A 104 21.55 3.86 -11.17
C SER A 104 20.05 4.20 -11.25
N GLY A 105 19.54 5.22 -10.55
CA GLY A 105 18.12 5.57 -10.56
C GLY A 105 17.24 4.54 -9.86
N VAL A 106 17.74 3.92 -8.79
CA VAL A 106 17.04 2.90 -8.02
C VAL A 106 15.75 3.45 -7.42
N PHE A 107 15.78 4.67 -6.88
CA PHE A 107 14.56 5.32 -6.36
C PHE A 107 13.48 5.43 -7.43
N GLU A 108 13.84 5.86 -8.66
CA GLU A 108 12.89 6.00 -9.75
C GLU A 108 12.29 4.64 -10.16
N SER A 109 13.13 3.62 -10.26
CA SER A 109 12.67 2.25 -10.56
C SER A 109 11.74 1.70 -9.49
N ILE A 110 12.06 1.90 -8.21
CA ILE A 110 11.20 1.49 -7.08
C ILE A 110 9.88 2.27 -7.06
N ALA A 111 9.92 3.56 -7.30
CA ALA A 111 8.71 4.38 -7.37
C ALA A 111 7.80 3.92 -8.53
N ASN A 112 8.39 3.66 -9.72
CA ASN A 112 7.69 3.08 -10.88
C ASN A 112 7.03 1.76 -10.51
N LEU A 113 7.76 0.85 -9.89
CA LEU A 113 7.27 -0.48 -9.53
C LEU A 113 6.14 -0.39 -8.48
N CYS A 114 6.27 0.49 -7.47
CA CYS A 114 5.19 0.76 -6.52
C CYS A 114 3.94 1.32 -7.21
N GLY A 115 4.11 2.26 -8.12
CA GLY A 115 3.03 2.82 -8.93
C GLY A 115 2.36 1.76 -9.80
N GLU A 116 3.13 0.91 -10.46
CA GLU A 116 2.62 -0.19 -11.27
C GLU A 116 1.82 -1.21 -10.44
N ILE A 117 2.35 -1.66 -9.31
CA ILE A 117 1.66 -2.58 -8.40
C ILE A 117 0.34 -1.96 -7.92
N LEU A 118 0.34 -0.67 -7.59
CA LEU A 118 -0.85 0.01 -7.06
C LEU A 118 -1.91 0.31 -8.14
N LEU A 119 -1.50 0.74 -9.34
CA LEU A 119 -2.40 1.29 -10.36
C LEU A 119 -2.67 0.35 -11.55
N ALA A 120 -1.77 -0.60 -11.79
CA ALA A 120 -1.86 -1.55 -12.90
C ALA A 120 -1.65 -3.01 -12.43
N PRO A 121 -2.47 -3.51 -11.49
CA PRO A 121 -2.34 -4.88 -11.01
C PRO A 121 -2.63 -5.90 -12.11
N CYS A 122 -2.17 -7.13 -11.90
CA CYS A 122 -2.47 -8.24 -12.80
C CYS A 122 -3.98 -8.53 -12.78
N THR A 123 -4.63 -8.43 -13.96
CA THR A 123 -6.07 -8.59 -14.11
C THR A 123 -6.42 -9.44 -15.32
N LYS A 124 -7.56 -10.14 -15.27
CA LYS A 124 -8.15 -10.83 -16.42
C LYS A 124 -9.53 -10.27 -16.68
N GLY A 125 -9.72 -9.73 -17.88
CA GLY A 125 -10.98 -9.03 -18.23
C GLY A 125 -11.26 -7.82 -17.32
N GLY A 126 -10.21 -7.18 -16.80
CA GLY A 126 -10.33 -6.04 -15.88
C GLY A 126 -10.70 -6.42 -14.45
N LEU A 127 -10.78 -7.67 -14.09
CA LEU A 127 -11.02 -8.15 -12.73
C LEU A 127 -9.73 -8.73 -12.13
N LEU A 128 -9.52 -8.56 -10.84
CA LEU A 128 -8.44 -9.21 -10.10
C LEU A 128 -8.53 -10.74 -10.26
N LEU A 129 -7.38 -11.39 -10.30
CA LEU A 129 -7.31 -12.85 -10.50
C LEU A 129 -7.92 -13.59 -9.31
N PRO A 130 -8.92 -14.47 -9.53
CA PRO A 130 -9.57 -15.22 -8.46
C PRO A 130 -8.58 -16.01 -7.59
N GLU A 131 -7.61 -16.66 -8.24
CA GLU A 131 -6.57 -17.45 -7.55
C GLU A 131 -5.71 -16.62 -6.59
N TYR A 132 -5.43 -15.36 -6.93
CA TYR A 132 -4.69 -14.45 -6.04
C TYR A 132 -5.56 -13.99 -4.87
N VAL A 133 -6.82 -13.66 -5.16
CA VAL A 133 -7.77 -13.23 -4.12
C VAL A 133 -8.04 -14.37 -3.14
N ASP A 134 -8.28 -15.58 -3.61
CA ASP A 134 -8.60 -16.72 -2.75
C ASP A 134 -7.39 -17.13 -1.90
N SER A 135 -6.19 -17.21 -2.50
CA SER A 135 -4.96 -17.54 -1.76
C SER A 135 -4.63 -16.49 -0.67
N GLU A 136 -4.75 -15.19 -0.95
CA GLU A 136 -4.47 -14.17 0.06
C GLU A 136 -5.60 -14.05 1.09
N LYS A 137 -6.86 -14.36 0.71
CA LYS A 137 -7.99 -14.47 1.65
C LYS A 137 -7.76 -15.58 2.69
N GLU A 138 -7.29 -16.75 2.28
CA GLU A 138 -6.93 -17.83 3.21
C GLU A 138 -5.87 -17.36 4.21
N LYS A 139 -4.81 -16.70 3.76
CA LYS A 139 -3.77 -16.16 4.64
C LYS A 139 -4.30 -15.08 5.59
N LEU A 140 -5.24 -14.24 5.11
CA LEU A 140 -5.89 -13.23 5.95
C LEU A 140 -6.72 -13.91 7.05
N LEU A 141 -7.50 -14.94 6.72
CA LEU A 141 -8.27 -15.73 7.68
C LEU A 141 -7.35 -16.40 8.70
N ASP A 142 -6.25 -17.01 8.28
CA ASP A 142 -5.26 -17.60 9.19
C ASP A 142 -4.65 -16.54 10.11
N SER A 143 -4.36 -15.35 9.59
CA SER A 143 -3.84 -14.22 10.37
C SER A 143 -4.86 -13.72 11.40
N ILE A 144 -6.15 -13.72 11.08
CA ILE A 144 -7.22 -13.36 12.00
C ILE A 144 -7.34 -14.42 13.11
N LYS A 145 -7.35 -15.70 12.75
CA LYS A 145 -7.46 -16.84 13.68
C LYS A 145 -6.24 -16.97 14.59
N SER A 146 -5.04 -16.75 14.05
CA SER A 146 -3.77 -16.88 14.78
C SER A 146 -3.59 -15.88 15.91
N ARG A 147 -4.38 -14.78 15.93
CA ARG A 147 -4.37 -13.80 17.03
C ARG A 147 -4.67 -14.42 18.40
N LEU A 148 -5.47 -15.48 18.44
CA LEU A 148 -5.74 -16.22 19.66
C LEU A 148 -4.48 -16.83 20.32
N ASN A 149 -3.42 -17.00 19.53
CA ASN A 149 -2.16 -17.56 20.02
C ASN A 149 -1.37 -16.54 20.87
N ASP A 150 -1.49 -15.25 20.58
CA ASP A 150 -0.96 -14.17 21.42
C ASP A 150 -2.05 -13.66 22.38
N LYS A 151 -2.11 -14.26 23.56
CA LYS A 151 -3.12 -13.96 24.58
C LYS A 151 -3.12 -12.49 25.03
N ARG A 152 -1.95 -11.85 25.04
CA ARG A 152 -1.81 -10.45 25.46
C ARG A 152 -2.41 -9.52 24.41
N SER A 153 -2.01 -9.66 23.15
CA SER A 153 -2.55 -8.88 22.04
C SER A 153 -4.03 -9.12 21.85
N TRP A 154 -4.48 -10.36 22.01
CA TRP A 154 -5.91 -10.71 21.95
C TRP A 154 -6.71 -10.05 23.07
N ALA A 155 -6.25 -10.11 24.33
CA ALA A 155 -6.93 -9.47 25.46
C ALA A 155 -7.03 -7.95 25.28
N LEU A 156 -5.95 -7.30 24.81
CA LEU A 156 -5.95 -5.86 24.51
C LEU A 156 -6.97 -5.52 23.42
N GLN A 157 -7.01 -6.31 22.36
CA GLN A 157 -7.97 -6.09 21.26
C GLN A 157 -9.42 -6.24 21.78
N ARG A 158 -9.71 -7.27 22.59
CA ARG A 158 -11.03 -7.46 23.19
C ARG A 158 -11.41 -6.33 24.14
N LEU A 159 -10.45 -5.81 24.89
CA LEU A 159 -10.66 -4.64 25.74
C LEU A 159 -11.09 -3.42 24.90
N ILE A 160 -10.35 -3.13 23.84
CA ILE A 160 -10.65 -2.02 22.91
C ILE A 160 -12.06 -2.20 22.29
N GLU A 161 -12.38 -3.41 21.83
CA GLU A 161 -13.69 -3.73 21.26
C GLU A 161 -14.85 -3.48 22.24
N GLN A 162 -14.64 -3.77 23.53
CA GLN A 162 -15.66 -3.55 24.56
C GLN A 162 -15.75 -2.08 24.98
N MET A 163 -14.60 -1.43 25.19
CA MET A 163 -14.58 -0.03 25.64
C MET A 163 -15.07 0.93 24.56
N CYS A 164 -14.75 0.67 23.29
CA CYS A 164 -15.05 1.54 22.16
C CYS A 164 -16.14 0.95 21.24
N CYS A 165 -17.05 0.12 21.77
CA CYS A 165 -17.97 -0.67 20.96
C CYS A 165 -18.87 0.15 19.99
N TYR A 166 -19.08 1.43 20.26
CA TYR A 166 -19.85 2.35 19.42
C TYR A 166 -18.99 3.23 18.51
N GLU A 167 -17.65 3.07 18.55
CA GLU A 167 -16.71 3.88 17.79
C GLU A 167 -16.05 3.07 16.67
N PRO A 168 -15.67 3.69 15.54
CA PRO A 168 -14.87 3.03 14.51
C PRO A 168 -13.56 2.47 15.06
N PHE A 169 -13.03 3.07 16.13
CA PHE A 169 -11.81 2.61 16.80
C PHE A 169 -11.90 1.17 17.33
N ALA A 170 -13.09 0.64 17.60
CA ALA A 170 -13.24 -0.76 17.98
C ALA A 170 -12.91 -1.74 16.84
N VAL A 171 -13.02 -1.29 15.59
CA VAL A 171 -12.86 -2.15 14.42
C VAL A 171 -11.39 -2.60 14.30
N SER A 172 -11.21 -3.90 14.11
CA SER A 172 -9.90 -4.47 13.81
C SER A 172 -9.41 -4.04 12.43
N ARG A 173 -8.12 -3.71 12.32
CA ARG A 173 -7.49 -3.38 11.03
C ARG A 173 -7.53 -4.51 9.97
N LEU A 174 -7.72 -5.76 10.37
CA LEU A 174 -7.86 -6.90 9.47
C LEU A 174 -9.33 -7.32 9.28
N GLY A 175 -10.27 -6.61 9.88
CA GLY A 175 -11.67 -7.02 9.91
C GLY A 175 -11.94 -8.23 10.82
N THR A 176 -12.99 -8.95 10.52
CA THR A 176 -13.44 -10.16 11.21
C THR A 176 -13.42 -11.35 10.26
N GLU A 177 -13.50 -12.57 10.82
CA GLU A 177 -13.59 -13.81 10.05
C GLU A 177 -14.79 -13.78 9.10
N ASP A 178 -15.98 -13.45 9.62
CA ASP A 178 -17.22 -13.36 8.83
C ASP A 178 -17.10 -12.41 7.64
N THR A 179 -16.51 -11.23 7.85
CA THR A 179 -16.34 -10.25 6.76
C THR A 179 -15.29 -10.69 5.74
N ALA A 180 -14.24 -11.39 6.17
CA ALA A 180 -13.20 -11.91 5.30
C ALA A 180 -13.69 -13.11 4.45
N GLU A 181 -14.46 -14.03 5.00
CA GLU A 181 -15.04 -15.16 4.27
C GLU A 181 -15.93 -14.72 3.10
N ASN A 182 -16.67 -13.62 3.28
CA ASN A 182 -17.59 -13.06 2.27
C ASN A 182 -16.92 -12.19 1.20
N ILE A 183 -15.57 -12.25 1.08
CA ILE A 183 -14.83 -11.55 0.02
C ILE A 183 -14.71 -12.48 -1.20
N TYR A 184 -15.09 -11.94 -2.38
CA TYR A 184 -14.86 -12.57 -3.68
C TYR A 184 -14.29 -11.54 -4.67
N TYR A 185 -13.62 -12.01 -5.71
CA TYR A 185 -12.78 -11.20 -6.58
C TYR A 185 -13.53 -10.03 -7.28
N GLN A 186 -14.81 -10.20 -7.66
CA GLN A 186 -15.60 -9.13 -8.28
C GLN A 186 -15.86 -7.98 -7.29
N LYS A 187 -16.27 -8.32 -6.05
CA LYS A 187 -16.53 -7.36 -4.97
C LYS A 187 -15.24 -6.64 -4.60
N LEU A 188 -14.13 -7.38 -4.46
CA LEU A 188 -12.82 -6.80 -4.15
C LEU A 188 -12.33 -5.88 -5.27
N THR A 189 -12.51 -6.26 -6.55
CA THR A 189 -12.14 -5.42 -7.69
C THR A 189 -12.91 -4.09 -7.71
N LYS A 190 -14.23 -4.16 -7.49
CA LYS A 190 -15.06 -2.96 -7.42
C LYS A 190 -14.63 -2.04 -6.28
N HIS A 191 -14.37 -2.63 -5.11
CA HIS A 191 -13.94 -1.90 -3.92
C HIS A 191 -12.56 -1.26 -4.13
N TYR A 192 -11.57 -2.00 -4.64
CA TYR A 192 -10.24 -1.49 -4.99
C TYR A 192 -10.33 -0.26 -5.92
N ARG A 193 -11.12 -0.34 -7.01
CA ARG A 193 -11.31 0.80 -7.92
C ARG A 193 -11.91 2.00 -7.21
N SER A 194 -12.90 1.79 -6.35
CA SER A 194 -13.48 2.86 -5.56
C SER A 194 -12.43 3.53 -4.67
N LEU A 195 -11.61 2.76 -3.96
CA LEU A 195 -10.56 3.29 -3.08
C LEU A 195 -9.54 4.15 -3.86
N ILE A 196 -9.01 3.64 -4.98
CA ILE A 196 -8.06 4.39 -5.82
C ILE A 196 -8.65 5.72 -6.30
N MET A 197 -9.96 5.78 -6.56
CA MET A 197 -10.62 6.99 -7.07
C MET A 197 -11.00 7.99 -5.98
N THR A 198 -11.22 7.55 -4.75
CA THR A 198 -11.83 8.39 -3.72
C THR A 198 -10.98 8.64 -2.49
N CYS A 199 -10.04 7.74 -2.17
CA CYS A 199 -9.24 7.88 -0.96
C CYS A 199 -8.11 8.90 -1.11
N PRO A 200 -7.84 9.71 -0.09
CA PRO A 200 -6.60 10.46 0.00
C PRO A 200 -5.40 9.51 -0.01
N ILE A 201 -4.32 9.95 -0.65
CA ILE A 201 -3.06 9.20 -0.74
C ILE A 201 -1.99 10.00 0.01
N GLU A 202 -1.36 9.36 0.97
CA GLU A 202 -0.17 9.88 1.66
C GLU A 202 1.06 9.12 1.17
N ILE A 203 2.01 9.88 0.65
CA ILE A 203 3.32 9.38 0.24
C ILE A 203 4.34 9.90 1.24
N PHE A 204 5.12 9.00 1.80
CA PHE A 204 6.24 9.35 2.67
C PHE A 204 7.54 8.88 2.02
N TYR A 205 8.49 9.78 1.92
CA TYR A 205 9.84 9.50 1.43
C TYR A 205 10.86 9.87 2.51
N CYS A 206 11.86 9.03 2.68
CA CYS A 206 13.06 9.32 3.46
C CYS A 206 14.30 8.86 2.68
N GLY A 207 15.23 9.76 2.39
CA GLY A 207 16.45 9.48 1.64
C GLY A 207 17.22 10.75 1.34
N SER A 208 18.18 10.67 0.44
CA SER A 208 19.10 11.78 0.12
C SER A 208 18.52 12.82 -0.85
N LEU A 209 17.38 12.55 -1.52
CA LEU A 209 16.76 13.46 -2.46
C LEU A 209 15.93 14.52 -1.75
N GLY A 210 15.99 15.76 -2.25
CA GLY A 210 15.11 16.84 -1.79
C GLY A 210 13.66 16.66 -2.26
N ALA A 211 12.73 17.31 -1.55
CA ALA A 211 11.29 17.15 -1.76
C ALA A 211 10.82 17.47 -3.19
N ASP A 212 11.44 18.42 -3.87
CA ASP A 212 11.07 18.81 -5.23
C ASP A 212 11.47 17.75 -6.25
N ALA A 213 12.68 17.20 -6.14
CA ALA A 213 13.15 16.12 -7.00
C ALA A 213 12.31 14.84 -6.83
N VAL A 214 11.93 14.52 -5.58
CA VAL A 214 11.03 13.39 -5.30
C VAL A 214 9.65 13.62 -5.93
N ALA A 215 9.09 14.82 -5.78
CA ALA A 215 7.78 15.13 -6.35
C ALA A 215 7.78 15.05 -7.88
N GLU A 216 8.80 15.59 -8.56
CA GLU A 216 8.94 15.54 -10.01
C GLU A 216 8.96 14.10 -10.51
N LYS A 217 9.78 13.24 -9.88
CA LYS A 217 9.84 11.81 -10.22
C LYS A 217 8.49 11.11 -10.01
N LEU A 218 7.81 11.35 -8.89
CA LEU A 218 6.49 10.76 -8.62
C LEU A 218 5.42 11.24 -9.58
N LEU A 219 5.42 12.52 -9.97
CA LEU A 219 4.47 13.07 -10.92
C LEU A 219 4.64 12.49 -12.32
N SER A 220 5.88 12.27 -12.76
CA SER A 220 6.14 11.62 -14.06
C SER A 220 5.51 10.22 -14.13
N LEU A 221 5.48 9.49 -13.02
CA LEU A 221 4.91 8.15 -12.91
C LEU A 221 3.39 8.13 -12.97
N ILE A 222 2.76 9.08 -12.30
CA ILE A 222 1.29 9.18 -12.27
C ILE A 222 0.76 9.56 -13.65
N HIS A 223 1.43 10.44 -14.39
CA HIS A 223 1.05 10.81 -15.76
C HIS A 223 1.14 9.64 -16.76
N ILE A 224 2.05 8.70 -16.56
CA ILE A 224 2.15 7.49 -17.39
C ILE A 224 1.02 6.49 -17.10
N SER A 225 0.49 6.50 -15.87
CA SER A 225 -0.48 5.50 -15.40
C SER A 225 -1.96 5.94 -15.46
N GLU A 226 -2.26 7.22 -15.67
CA GLU A 226 -3.64 7.75 -15.56
C GLU A 226 -4.20 8.48 -16.79
N PRO A 227 -4.91 7.80 -17.68
CA PRO A 227 -5.90 8.47 -18.51
C PRO A 227 -7.24 8.77 -17.79
N THR A 228 -7.48 8.29 -16.56
CA THR A 228 -8.84 8.24 -15.99
C THR A 228 -9.11 9.15 -14.79
N ARG A 229 -8.11 9.61 -14.04
CA ARG A 229 -8.33 10.47 -12.85
C ARG A 229 -8.60 11.94 -13.21
N HIS A 230 -8.14 12.41 -14.37
CA HIS A 230 -8.34 13.78 -14.84
C HIS A 230 -9.76 14.12 -15.32
N LEU A 231 -10.68 13.16 -15.47
CA LEU A 231 -12.00 13.37 -16.04
C LEU A 231 -13.11 13.70 -15.03
N ARG A 232 -12.81 13.93 -13.76
CA ARG A 232 -13.84 14.23 -12.73
C ARG A 232 -13.62 15.51 -11.90
N ILE A 233 -12.84 16.46 -12.41
CA ILE A 233 -12.80 17.82 -11.85
C ILE A 233 -13.29 18.76 -12.94
N SER A 234 -14.59 18.76 -13.14
CA SER A 234 -15.34 19.85 -13.80
C SER A 234 -16.76 19.83 -13.25
#